data_93f2f537e28dd8e76fb640f73784c081
#
_entry.id   93f2f537e28dd8e76fb640f73784c081
#
_cell.length_a   1.000
_cell.length_b   1.000
_cell.length_c   1.000
_cell.angle_alpha   90.00
_cell.angle_beta   90.00
_cell.angle_gamma   90.00
#
_symmetry.space_group_name_H-M   'P 1'
#
loop_
_entity.id
_entity.type
_entity.pdbx_description
1 polymer ?
#
loop_
_entity_poly.entity_id
_entity_poly.type
_entity_poly.pdbx_seq_one_letter_code
_entity_poly.pdbx_strand_id
1 'polypeptide(L)'
;AAFSTNYTQKDWNQELMTKINQISAQIHKSTLKGGANFIVVSSEISALFDNLEYFHVSDASAESDQYNMGIEKIGSLSGRYTVYRDPYSPHWSIIIGHKGNSLLDTGYIYAPYVPMQLTPTFYNPFNMAPIKGIMTRYAKKMVNNRYYGSIRVDGLVHWSISEFR
;
A
#
# COMPACT_ATOMS: atom_id res chain seq x y z
N ALA A 1 6.84 20.87 11.23
CA ALA A 1 6.11 21.64 12.23
C ALA A 1 6.73 21.34 13.59
N ALA A 2 7.18 22.38 14.31
CA ALA A 2 7.71 22.22 15.65
C ALA A 2 6.56 21.75 16.56
N PHE A 3 6.75 20.66 17.27
CA PHE A 3 5.81 20.20 18.26
C PHE A 3 5.70 21.26 19.36
N SER A 4 4.56 21.91 19.48
CA SER A 4 4.28 22.69 20.67
C SER A 4 4.09 21.73 21.85
N THR A 5 4.56 22.07 23.02
CA THR A 5 4.56 21.25 24.24
C THR A 5 3.15 20.81 24.71
N ASN A 6 2.09 21.21 24.03
CA ASN A 6 0.69 20.90 24.33
C ASN A 6 0.01 20.01 23.30
N TYR A 7 0.75 19.41 22.36
CA TYR A 7 0.19 18.54 21.33
C TYR A 7 0.11 17.11 21.85
N THR A 8 -1.09 16.57 21.94
CA THR A 8 -1.32 15.18 22.39
C THR A 8 -1.29 14.22 21.20
N GLN A 9 -1.04 12.92 21.45
CA GLN A 9 -1.12 11.89 20.44
C GLN A 9 -2.50 11.85 19.76
N LYS A 10 -3.55 12.16 20.51
CA LYS A 10 -4.91 12.21 19.99
C LYS A 10 -5.09 13.34 18.97
N ASP A 11 -4.52 14.52 19.21
CA ASP A 11 -4.60 15.65 18.28
C ASP A 11 -3.89 15.32 16.98
N TRP A 12 -2.73 14.63 17.05
CA TRP A 12 -1.99 14.20 15.91
C TRP A 12 -2.78 13.16 15.07
N ASN A 13 -3.43 12.21 15.73
CA ASN A 13 -4.29 11.22 15.06
C ASN A 13 -5.45 11.88 14.33
N GLN A 14 -6.08 12.89 14.92
CA GLN A 14 -7.16 13.66 14.28
C GLN A 14 -6.65 14.48 13.09
N GLU A 15 -5.47 15.06 13.19
CA GLU A 15 -4.84 15.79 12.09
C GLU A 15 -4.53 14.84 10.92
N LEU A 16 -4.00 13.66 11.18
CA LEU A 16 -3.75 12.65 10.17
C LEU A 16 -5.03 12.26 9.43
N MET A 17 -6.12 12.01 10.18
CA MET A 17 -7.44 11.72 9.58
C MET A 17 -7.95 12.88 8.72
N THR A 18 -7.78 14.10 9.19
CA THR A 18 -8.17 15.29 8.44
C THR A 18 -7.40 15.40 7.13
N LYS A 19 -6.09 15.14 7.14
CA LYS A 19 -5.25 15.14 5.93
C LYS A 19 -5.67 14.07 4.93
N ILE A 20 -5.97 12.86 5.41
CA ILE A 20 -6.48 11.78 4.57
C ILE A 20 -7.79 12.20 3.87
N ASN A 21 -8.73 12.76 4.62
CA ASN A 21 -10.00 13.21 4.08
C ASN A 21 -9.84 14.39 3.10
N GLN A 22 -8.90 15.31 3.36
CA GLN A 22 -8.61 16.42 2.45
C GLN A 22 -8.07 15.91 1.10
N ILE A 23 -7.16 14.93 1.10
CA ILE A 23 -6.65 14.33 -0.13
C ILE A 23 -7.76 13.60 -0.87
N SER A 24 -8.61 12.85 -0.17
CA SER A 24 -9.77 12.20 -0.77
C SER A 24 -10.70 13.21 -1.46
N ALA A 25 -10.96 14.36 -0.83
CA ALA A 25 -11.74 15.44 -1.41
C ALA A 25 -11.08 16.05 -2.65
N GLN A 26 -9.74 16.22 -2.63
CA GLN A 26 -8.99 16.70 -3.80
C GLN A 26 -9.06 15.70 -4.97
N ILE A 27 -8.95 14.40 -4.70
CA ILE A 27 -9.11 13.35 -5.73
C ILE A 27 -10.52 13.45 -6.32
N HIS A 28 -11.55 13.56 -5.49
CA HIS A 28 -12.92 13.70 -5.97
C HIS A 28 -13.10 14.96 -6.83
N LYS A 29 -12.58 16.10 -6.40
CA LYS A 29 -12.66 17.37 -7.14
C LYS A 29 -11.94 17.30 -8.49
N SER A 30 -10.80 16.62 -8.57
CA SER A 30 -9.97 16.56 -9.77
C SER A 30 -10.44 15.53 -10.79
N THR A 31 -11.08 14.45 -10.32
CA THR A 31 -11.49 13.32 -11.17
C THR A 31 -12.99 13.32 -11.47
N LEU A 32 -13.83 13.89 -10.59
CA LEU A 32 -15.31 13.87 -10.63
C LEU A 32 -15.89 12.44 -10.67
N LYS A 33 -15.10 11.44 -10.29
CA LYS A 33 -15.48 10.01 -10.29
C LYS A 33 -15.73 9.43 -8.90
N GLY A 34 -15.31 10.13 -7.87
CA GLY A 34 -15.43 9.71 -6.48
C GLY A 34 -14.18 10.01 -5.68
N GLY A 35 -14.31 9.93 -4.37
CA GLY A 35 -13.18 10.06 -3.44
C GLY A 35 -12.33 8.81 -3.40
N ALA A 36 -11.23 8.86 -2.67
CA ALA A 36 -10.36 7.72 -2.45
C ALA A 36 -11.13 6.54 -1.84
N ASN A 37 -10.74 5.33 -2.17
CA ASN A 37 -11.34 4.11 -1.65
C ASN A 37 -10.33 3.10 -1.10
N PHE A 38 -9.04 3.33 -1.29
CA PHE A 38 -8.00 2.50 -0.70
C PHE A 38 -6.83 3.34 -0.19
N ILE A 39 -6.12 2.79 0.79
CA ILE A 39 -4.92 3.35 1.39
C ILE A 39 -3.87 2.25 1.45
N VAL A 40 -2.64 2.56 1.06
CA VAL A 40 -1.48 1.68 1.22
C VAL A 40 -0.53 2.33 2.19
N VAL A 41 -0.15 1.62 3.23
CA VAL A 41 0.73 2.08 4.30
C VAL A 41 1.93 1.17 4.47
N SER A 42 3.03 1.72 4.98
CA SER A 42 4.16 0.92 5.43
C SER A 42 3.83 0.17 6.73
N SER A 43 4.66 -0.81 7.10
CA SER A 43 4.47 -1.59 8.33
C SER A 43 4.49 -0.72 9.59
N GLU A 44 5.38 0.28 9.65
CA GLU A 44 5.49 1.19 10.79
C GLU A 44 4.28 2.09 10.93
N ILE A 45 3.77 2.60 9.81
CA ILE A 45 2.57 3.44 9.81
C ILE A 45 1.33 2.61 10.12
N SER A 46 1.29 1.33 9.75
CA SER A 46 0.16 0.46 10.09
C SER A 46 -0.05 0.34 11.60
N ALA A 47 1.03 0.31 12.37
CA ALA A 47 0.95 0.32 13.83
C ALA A 47 0.37 1.63 14.42
N LEU A 48 0.54 2.75 13.71
CA LEU A 48 -0.13 4.00 14.08
C LEU A 48 -1.64 3.96 13.78
N PHE A 49 -2.04 3.25 12.73
CA PHE A 49 -3.45 3.11 12.37
C PHE A 49 -4.23 2.30 13.40
N ASP A 50 -3.60 1.33 14.05
CA ASP A 50 -4.23 0.55 15.13
C ASP A 50 -4.68 1.43 16.31
N ASN A 51 -4.06 2.60 16.48
CA ASN A 51 -4.42 3.58 17.50
C ASN A 51 -5.48 4.61 17.04
N LEU A 52 -5.96 4.51 15.80
CA LEU A 52 -7.00 5.41 15.29
C LEU A 52 -8.39 4.92 15.74
N GLU A 53 -9.21 5.83 16.28
CA GLU A 53 -10.55 5.51 16.80
C GLU A 53 -11.51 4.92 15.74
N TYR A 54 -11.28 5.23 14.46
CA TYR A 54 -12.15 4.83 13.35
C TYR A 54 -11.56 3.72 12.50
N PHE A 55 -10.52 3.07 12.99
CA PHE A 55 -9.92 1.93 12.32
C PHE A 55 -10.57 0.63 12.77
N HIS A 56 -11.10 -0.13 11.83
CA HIS A 56 -11.68 -1.45 12.06
C HIS A 56 -10.78 -2.50 11.45
N VAL A 57 -10.20 -3.34 12.30
CA VAL A 57 -9.41 -4.49 11.86
C VAL A 57 -10.31 -5.44 11.08
N SER A 58 -9.87 -5.91 9.93
CA SER A 58 -10.57 -6.96 9.20
C SER A 58 -10.46 -8.26 9.99
N ASP A 59 -11.60 -8.93 10.24
CA ASP A 59 -11.62 -10.32 10.74
C ASP A 59 -11.10 -11.30 9.66
N ALA A 60 -9.91 -11.04 9.13
CA ALA A 60 -9.19 -12.06 8.40
C ALA A 60 -8.89 -13.15 9.43
N SER A 61 -9.48 -14.33 9.24
CA SER A 61 -9.26 -15.49 10.10
C SER A 61 -7.75 -15.61 10.39
N ALA A 62 -7.41 -15.65 11.65
CA ALA A 62 -6.03 -15.66 12.18
C ALA A 62 -5.12 -16.74 11.56
N GLU A 63 -5.68 -17.69 10.85
CA GLU A 63 -4.96 -18.73 10.12
C GLU A 63 -4.39 -18.27 8.77
N SER A 64 -4.99 -17.27 8.10
CA SER A 64 -4.48 -16.79 6.81
C SER A 64 -3.37 -15.76 6.94
N ASP A 65 -3.32 -15.01 8.04
CA ASP A 65 -2.33 -13.95 8.25
C ASP A 65 -0.92 -14.50 8.54
N GLN A 66 -0.84 -15.73 9.00
CA GLN A 66 0.43 -16.36 9.42
C GLN A 66 1.37 -16.67 8.25
N TYR A 67 0.86 -16.69 7.01
CA TYR A 67 1.60 -17.09 5.81
C TYR A 67 1.60 -16.03 4.69
N ASN A 68 1.02 -14.86 4.91
CA ASN A 68 1.00 -13.79 3.93
C ASN A 68 2.37 -13.11 3.83
N MET A 69 3.11 -13.50 2.81
CA MET A 69 4.32 -12.78 2.41
C MET A 69 3.95 -11.69 1.40
N GLY A 70 4.03 -10.43 1.78
CA GLY A 70 3.81 -9.31 0.88
C GLY A 70 2.72 -8.35 1.34
N ILE A 71 1.98 -7.80 0.37
CA ILE A 71 0.92 -6.82 0.65
C ILE A 71 -0.30 -7.54 1.19
N GLU A 72 -0.79 -7.11 2.36
CA GLU A 72 -1.96 -7.66 3.00
C GLU A 72 -3.01 -6.58 3.30
N LYS A 73 -4.28 -7.01 3.33
CA LYS A 73 -5.38 -6.16 3.77
C LYS A 73 -5.50 -6.26 5.28
N ILE A 74 -5.29 -5.14 5.99
CA ILE A 74 -5.33 -5.12 7.46
C ILE A 74 -6.67 -4.64 8.03
N GLY A 75 -7.43 -3.86 7.29
CA GLY A 75 -8.69 -3.38 7.81
C GLY A 75 -9.35 -2.31 6.94
N SER A 76 -10.28 -1.60 7.56
CA SER A 76 -10.95 -0.46 6.96
C SER A 76 -10.90 0.76 7.87
N LEU A 77 -10.71 1.93 7.29
CA LEU A 77 -10.70 3.21 7.99
C LEU A 77 -12.00 3.95 7.69
N SER A 78 -12.76 4.30 8.73
CA SER A 78 -14.05 5.00 8.63
C SER A 78 -15.08 4.31 7.71
N GLY A 79 -14.95 3.01 7.45
CA GLY A 79 -15.83 2.29 6.52
C GLY A 79 -15.73 2.72 5.04
N ARG A 80 -14.84 3.68 4.71
CA ARG A 80 -14.67 4.22 3.35
C ARG A 80 -13.42 3.70 2.67
N TYR A 81 -12.33 3.56 3.43
CA TYR A 81 -11.01 3.24 2.90
C TYR A 81 -10.65 1.82 3.29
N THR A 82 -10.31 1.01 2.31
CA THR A 82 -9.66 -0.28 2.57
C THR A 82 -8.17 -0.03 2.78
N VAL A 83 -7.63 -0.51 3.88
CA VAL A 83 -6.22 -0.29 4.24
C VAL A 83 -5.41 -1.54 3.94
N TYR A 84 -4.33 -1.35 3.20
CA TYR A 84 -3.36 -2.39 2.85
C TYR A 84 -2.01 -2.05 3.46
N ARG A 85 -1.36 -3.06 4.05
CA ARG A 85 0.01 -2.96 4.55
C ARG A 85 0.96 -3.48 3.49
N ASP A 86 1.98 -2.68 3.16
CA ASP A 86 3.04 -3.04 2.24
C ASP A 86 4.40 -2.97 2.97
N PRO A 87 5.03 -4.12 3.27
CA PRO A 87 6.31 -4.15 3.96
C PRO A 87 7.48 -3.63 3.10
N TYR A 88 7.30 -3.54 1.78
CA TYR A 88 8.33 -3.04 0.86
C TYR A 88 8.28 -1.52 0.66
N SER A 89 7.24 -0.88 1.17
CA SER A 89 7.06 0.57 1.06
C SER A 89 8.00 1.33 2.03
N PRO A 90 8.49 2.52 1.66
CA PRO A 90 9.26 3.35 2.58
C PRO A 90 8.47 3.66 3.85
N HIS A 91 9.13 3.63 5.00
CA HIS A 91 8.52 3.77 6.32
C HIS A 91 7.72 5.08 6.56
N TRP A 92 7.97 6.11 5.76
CA TRP A 92 7.29 7.41 5.89
C TRP A 92 6.11 7.63 4.93
N SER A 93 5.76 6.65 4.09
CA SER A 93 4.80 6.89 3.02
C SER A 93 3.42 6.29 3.29
N ILE A 94 2.40 7.11 3.07
CA ILE A 94 1.00 6.70 2.95
C ILE A 94 0.55 7.04 1.54
N ILE A 95 0.08 6.06 0.80
CA ILE A 95 -0.47 6.25 -0.54
C ILE A 95 -1.99 6.12 -0.45
N ILE A 96 -2.69 7.10 -0.98
CA ILE A 96 -4.14 7.16 -0.99
C ILE A 96 -4.59 7.18 -2.45
N GLY A 97 -5.58 6.38 -2.79
CA GLY A 97 -6.01 6.31 -4.18
C GLY A 97 -7.47 5.95 -4.36
N HIS A 98 -7.93 6.17 -5.58
CA HIS A 98 -9.22 5.74 -6.06
C HIS A 98 -9.05 4.70 -7.17
N LYS A 99 -9.78 3.60 -7.04
CA LYS A 99 -9.90 2.57 -8.07
C LYS A 99 -11.37 2.34 -8.36
N GLY A 100 -11.80 2.64 -9.58
CA GLY A 100 -13.13 2.31 -10.05
C GLY A 100 -13.22 0.92 -10.67
N ASN A 101 -14.42 0.54 -11.06
CA ASN A 101 -14.70 -0.76 -11.69
C ASN A 101 -14.44 -0.78 -13.19
N SER A 102 -14.30 0.39 -13.81
CA SER A 102 -14.03 0.53 -15.24
C SER A 102 -12.56 0.81 -15.50
N LEU A 103 -12.07 0.40 -16.66
CA LEU A 103 -10.72 0.72 -17.14
C LEU A 103 -10.50 2.25 -17.23
N LEU A 104 -11.55 3.00 -17.51
CA LEU A 104 -11.50 4.48 -17.59
C LEU A 104 -11.47 5.16 -16.22
N ASP A 105 -11.80 4.42 -15.15
CA ASP A 105 -11.83 4.92 -13.77
C ASP A 105 -10.61 4.48 -12.96
N THR A 106 -9.54 4.11 -13.64
CA THR A 106 -8.28 3.70 -13.02
C THR A 106 -7.13 4.61 -13.48
N GLY A 107 -6.27 4.96 -12.56
CA GLY A 107 -5.09 5.78 -12.85
C GLY A 107 -3.86 4.99 -13.23
N TYR A 108 -3.75 3.73 -12.80
CA TYR A 108 -2.62 2.85 -13.06
C TYR A 108 -3.09 1.56 -13.68
N ILE A 109 -2.48 1.18 -14.80
CA ILE A 109 -2.83 -0.04 -15.53
C ILE A 109 -1.65 -1.01 -15.47
N TYR A 110 -1.94 -2.22 -15.06
CA TYR A 110 -1.06 -3.38 -15.17
C TYR A 110 -1.66 -4.35 -16.19
N ALA A 111 -0.95 -4.60 -17.27
CA ALA A 111 -1.38 -5.47 -18.36
C ALA A 111 -0.38 -6.63 -18.53
N PRO A 112 -0.67 -7.81 -17.98
CA PRO A 112 0.15 -8.99 -18.22
C PRO A 112 -0.09 -9.49 -19.64
N TYR A 113 0.97 -9.51 -20.44
CA TYR A 113 0.94 -10.01 -21.82
C TYR A 113 1.20 -11.52 -21.86
N VAL A 114 2.20 -11.98 -21.12
CA VAL A 114 2.48 -13.39 -20.93
C VAL A 114 2.40 -13.70 -19.45
N PRO A 115 1.49 -14.57 -19.03
CA PRO A 115 1.41 -14.99 -17.64
C PRO A 115 2.70 -15.75 -17.27
N MET A 116 2.91 -15.98 -15.98
CA MET A 116 4.06 -16.72 -15.49
C MET A 116 4.05 -18.13 -16.10
N GLN A 117 5.09 -18.45 -16.86
CA GLN A 117 5.27 -19.74 -17.52
C GLN A 117 6.60 -20.36 -17.15
N LEU A 118 6.59 -21.66 -16.94
CA LEU A 118 7.81 -22.47 -16.79
C LEU A 118 8.26 -22.94 -18.18
N THR A 119 9.55 -22.78 -18.47
CA THR A 119 10.13 -23.38 -19.68
C THR A 119 10.23 -24.88 -19.51
N PRO A 120 10.18 -25.67 -20.63
CA PRO A 120 10.56 -27.07 -20.60
C PRO A 120 11.99 -27.24 -20.08
N THR A 121 12.28 -28.37 -19.48
CA THR A 121 13.67 -28.69 -19.10
C THR A 121 14.50 -28.86 -20.34
N PHE A 122 15.59 -28.12 -20.47
CA PHE A 122 16.60 -28.32 -21.50
C PHE A 122 17.96 -28.47 -20.86
N TYR A 123 18.87 -29.13 -21.58
CA TYR A 123 20.20 -29.41 -21.07
C TYR A 123 21.21 -28.44 -21.67
N ASN A 124 22.09 -27.93 -20.82
CA ASN A 124 23.19 -27.10 -21.26
C ASN A 124 24.18 -27.96 -22.12
N PRO A 125 24.48 -27.55 -23.36
CA PRO A 125 25.34 -28.35 -24.25
C PRO A 125 26.79 -28.48 -23.75
N PHE A 126 27.24 -27.61 -22.83
CA PHE A 126 28.62 -27.61 -22.33
C PHE A 126 28.85 -28.57 -21.15
N ASN A 127 27.87 -28.73 -20.27
CA ASN A 127 28.02 -29.48 -19.01
C ASN A 127 26.87 -30.46 -18.74
N MET A 128 25.92 -30.62 -19.68
CA MET A 128 24.74 -31.48 -19.55
C MET A 128 23.86 -31.18 -18.32
N ALA A 129 24.04 -30.04 -17.66
CA ALA A 129 23.23 -29.65 -16.51
C ALA A 129 21.78 -29.32 -16.95
N PRO A 130 20.76 -29.80 -16.23
CA PRO A 130 19.38 -29.45 -16.53
C PRO A 130 19.11 -27.98 -16.16
N ILE A 131 18.48 -27.25 -17.09
CA ILE A 131 18.09 -25.83 -16.90
C ILE A 131 16.58 -25.73 -17.03
N LYS A 132 15.97 -25.01 -16.09
CA LYS A 132 14.58 -24.55 -16.16
C LYS A 132 14.53 -23.05 -15.96
N GLY A 133 13.73 -22.36 -16.73
CA GLY A 133 13.52 -20.93 -16.61
C GLY A 133 12.07 -20.60 -16.24
N ILE A 134 11.87 -19.49 -15.55
CA ILE A 134 10.56 -18.88 -15.32
C ILE A 134 10.53 -17.60 -16.13
N MET A 135 9.47 -17.42 -16.90
CA MET A 135 9.30 -16.27 -17.79
C MET A 135 7.94 -15.62 -17.54
N THR A 136 7.93 -14.30 -17.48
CA THR A 136 6.71 -13.49 -17.52
C THR A 136 6.96 -12.22 -18.34
N ARG A 137 5.94 -11.72 -19.00
CA ARG A 137 5.99 -10.42 -19.71
C ARG A 137 4.77 -9.61 -19.33
N TYR A 138 5.00 -8.39 -18.91
CA TYR A 138 3.93 -7.47 -18.54
C TYR A 138 4.29 -6.03 -18.92
N ALA A 139 3.27 -5.22 -19.10
CA ALA A 139 3.40 -3.79 -19.21
C ALA A 139 2.70 -3.10 -18.03
N LYS A 140 3.25 -1.99 -17.58
CA LYS A 140 2.66 -1.16 -16.54
C LYS A 140 2.78 0.31 -16.92
N LYS A 141 1.72 1.08 -16.69
CA LYS A 141 1.72 2.51 -16.99
C LYS A 141 0.80 3.28 -16.05
N MET A 142 1.27 4.43 -15.60
CA MET A 142 0.44 5.45 -14.98
C MET A 142 -0.24 6.25 -16.10
N VAL A 143 -1.55 6.15 -16.18
CA VAL A 143 -2.35 6.86 -17.21
C VAL A 143 -2.82 8.20 -16.67
N ASN A 144 -3.26 8.23 -15.40
CA ASN A 144 -3.72 9.44 -14.77
C ASN A 144 -3.31 9.46 -13.28
N ASN A 145 -2.43 10.38 -12.95
CA ASN A 145 -1.93 10.55 -11.59
C ASN A 145 -2.92 11.26 -10.63
N ARG A 146 -3.99 11.87 -11.16
CA ARG A 146 -5.00 12.59 -10.36
C ARG A 146 -5.83 11.69 -9.47
N TYR A 147 -5.79 10.37 -9.71
CA TYR A 147 -6.46 9.36 -8.89
C TYR A 147 -5.70 9.01 -7.60
N TYR A 148 -4.48 9.54 -7.43
CA TYR A 148 -3.61 9.19 -6.32
C TYR A 148 -3.11 10.42 -5.59
N GLY A 149 -2.93 10.27 -4.28
CA GLY A 149 -2.26 11.22 -3.42
C GLY A 149 -1.31 10.50 -2.46
N SER A 150 -0.34 11.22 -1.95
CA SER A 150 0.59 10.68 -0.97
C SER A 150 0.71 11.62 0.24
N ILE A 151 0.86 11.02 1.41
CA ILE A 151 1.22 11.72 2.65
C ILE A 151 2.58 11.20 3.07
N ARG A 152 3.46 12.12 3.42
CA ARG A 152 4.73 11.81 4.06
C ARG A 152 4.62 12.06 5.55
N VAL A 153 4.96 11.06 6.34
CA VAL A 153 5.00 11.14 7.80
C VAL A 153 6.47 11.18 8.21
N ASP A 154 6.91 12.31 8.73
CA ASP A 154 8.26 12.49 9.24
C ASP A 154 8.27 12.36 10.77
N GLY A 155 9.40 11.95 11.35
CA GLY A 155 9.58 11.84 12.80
C GLY A 155 9.21 10.49 13.40
N LEU A 156 8.97 9.47 12.59
CA LEU A 156 8.89 8.09 13.10
C LEU A 156 10.29 7.63 13.52
N VAL A 157 10.38 7.11 14.74
CA VAL A 157 11.62 6.53 15.26
C VAL A 157 11.91 5.24 14.50
N HIS A 158 13.00 5.22 13.76
CA HIS A 158 13.49 4.03 13.10
C HIS A 158 14.30 3.20 14.10
N TRP A 159 13.73 2.09 14.59
CA TRP A 159 14.44 1.11 15.39
C TRP A 159 15.32 0.26 14.47
N SER A 160 16.62 0.41 14.55
CA SER A 160 17.52 -0.53 13.88
C SER A 160 17.70 -1.76 14.77
N ILE A 161 17.56 -2.95 14.21
CA ILE A 161 17.75 -4.24 14.91
C ILE A 161 19.19 -4.36 15.49
N SER A 162 20.12 -3.53 15.04
CA SER A 162 21.50 -3.49 15.53
C SER A 162 21.66 -2.98 16.97
N GLU A 163 20.65 -2.33 17.55
CA GLU A 163 20.72 -1.81 18.93
C GLU A 163 20.33 -2.85 20.00
N PHE A 164 19.90 -4.04 19.59
CA PHE A 164 19.54 -5.14 20.52
C PHE A 164 20.62 -6.24 20.62
N ARG A 165 21.87 -5.94 20.33
CA ARG A 165 23.00 -6.86 20.59
C ARG A 165 23.82 -6.44 21.79
#